data_b8dd7657dcdab02b007f12545c16a1bf
#
_entry.id   b8dd7657dcdab02b007f12545c16a1bf
#
_cell.length_a   1.000
_cell.length_b   1.000
_cell.length_c   1.000
_cell.angle_alpha   90.00
_cell.angle_beta   90.00
_cell.angle_gamma   90.00
#
_symmetry.space_group_name_H-M   'P 1'
#
loop_
_entity.id
_entity.type
_entity.pdbx_description
1 polymer ?
#
loop_
_entity_poly.entity_id
_entity_poly.type
_entity_poly.pdbx_seq_one_letter_code
_entity_poly.pdbx_strand_id
1 'polypeptide(L)'
;FTLSDAIGHILMDEPLRPGEGILHHPEGVDLMPADIQLSGMEVSLVNAMSRETILRQYLDTLKGQYSHILIDCQPSLGMLTVNALAAANRVIIPVQAEYLPAKGLEQLLQTVNKVKRQINPKLQIDGILLTMVDNRTNFAKEIAALLRETYGSKIKVFGSEIPHSVRAK
;
A
#
# COMPACT_ATOMS: atom_id res chain seq x y z
N PHE A 1 10.56 -7.78 -17.64
CA PHE A 1 10.48 -6.40 -17.14
C PHE A 1 9.51 -6.36 -15.96
N THR A 2 9.94 -5.78 -14.87
CA THR A 2 9.21 -5.70 -13.60
C THR A 2 9.22 -4.28 -13.04
N LEU A 3 8.55 -4.05 -11.93
CA LEU A 3 8.59 -2.76 -11.24
C LEU A 3 10.02 -2.36 -10.82
N SER A 4 10.89 -3.34 -10.53
CA SER A 4 12.31 -3.09 -10.22
C SER A 4 13.04 -2.46 -11.39
N ASP A 5 12.80 -2.96 -12.61
CA ASP A 5 13.40 -2.42 -13.83
C ASP A 5 12.90 -1.00 -14.10
N ALA A 6 11.58 -0.76 -13.95
CA ALA A 6 11.00 0.57 -14.13
C ALA A 6 11.58 1.61 -13.16
N ILE A 7 11.74 1.24 -11.90
CA ILE A 7 12.39 2.09 -10.88
C ILE A 7 13.86 2.31 -11.24
N GLY A 8 14.57 1.27 -11.67
CA GLY A 8 15.97 1.35 -12.09
C GLY A 8 16.17 2.34 -13.24
N HIS A 9 15.34 2.27 -14.28
CA HIS A 9 15.38 3.21 -15.41
C HIS A 9 15.20 4.66 -14.97
N ILE A 10 14.23 4.91 -14.06
CA ILE A 10 14.02 6.27 -13.56
C ILE A 10 15.23 6.75 -12.73
N LEU A 11 15.84 5.88 -11.93
CA LEU A 11 17.01 6.24 -11.11
C LEU A 11 18.25 6.55 -11.96
N MET A 12 18.35 5.97 -13.16
CA MET A 12 19.48 6.14 -14.08
C MET A 12 19.19 7.17 -15.17
N ASP A 13 18.05 7.87 -15.12
CA ASP A 13 17.57 8.77 -16.19
C ASP A 13 17.51 8.07 -17.57
N GLU A 14 17.20 6.77 -17.57
CA GLU A 14 17.03 5.99 -18.78
C GLU A 14 15.60 6.10 -19.32
N PRO A 15 15.42 6.04 -20.66
CA PRO A 15 14.08 6.11 -21.24
C PRO A 15 13.22 4.92 -20.80
N LEU A 16 12.01 5.21 -20.34
CA LEU A 16 11.00 4.24 -19.96
C LEU A 16 9.83 4.30 -20.92
N ARG A 17 9.44 3.15 -21.50
CA ARG A 17 8.24 3.08 -22.34
C ARG A 17 7.00 2.95 -21.44
N PRO A 18 6.00 3.82 -21.61
CA PRO A 18 4.75 3.71 -20.86
C PRO A 18 4.11 2.33 -21.05
N GLY A 19 3.79 1.66 -19.95
CA GLY A 19 3.15 0.35 -19.97
C GLY A 19 4.09 -0.84 -20.21
N GLU A 20 5.40 -0.64 -20.38
CA GLU A 20 6.36 -1.74 -20.52
C GLU A 20 6.33 -2.65 -19.29
N GLY A 21 6.23 -3.97 -19.51
CA GLY A 21 6.16 -4.98 -18.45
C GLY A 21 4.78 -5.18 -17.83
N ILE A 22 3.77 -4.41 -18.21
CA ILE A 22 2.40 -4.61 -17.74
C ILE A 22 1.81 -5.86 -18.38
N LEU A 23 1.32 -6.76 -17.53
CA LEU A 23 0.64 -8.00 -17.92
C LEU A 23 -0.87 -7.77 -17.96
N HIS A 24 -1.49 -8.12 -19.09
CA HIS A 24 -2.93 -7.99 -19.26
C HIS A 24 -3.63 -9.31 -18.93
N HIS A 25 -4.60 -9.27 -18.01
CA HIS A 25 -5.39 -10.44 -17.64
C HIS A 25 -6.75 -10.42 -18.33
N PRO A 26 -7.28 -11.59 -18.81
CA PRO A 26 -8.57 -11.66 -19.52
C PRO A 26 -9.78 -11.14 -18.73
N GLU A 27 -9.70 -11.12 -17.41
CA GLU A 27 -10.75 -10.55 -16.53
C GLU A 27 -10.75 -9.01 -16.50
N GLY A 28 -9.92 -8.35 -17.30
CA GLY A 28 -9.89 -6.88 -17.39
C GLY A 28 -9.08 -6.19 -16.28
N VAL A 29 -8.16 -6.92 -15.67
CA VAL A 29 -7.20 -6.40 -14.69
C VAL A 29 -5.80 -6.48 -15.27
N ASP A 30 -5.04 -5.41 -15.16
CA ASP A 30 -3.64 -5.36 -15.53
C ASP A 30 -2.75 -5.46 -14.30
N LEU A 31 -1.60 -6.08 -14.44
CA LEU A 31 -0.63 -6.27 -13.36
C LEU A 31 0.76 -5.77 -13.78
N MET A 32 1.32 -4.87 -13.00
CA MET A 32 2.77 -4.61 -13.01
C MET A 32 3.43 -5.54 -11.98
N PRO A 33 4.17 -6.56 -12.42
CA PRO A 33 4.76 -7.53 -11.52
C PRO A 33 5.93 -6.92 -10.75
N ALA A 34 6.12 -7.38 -9.51
CA ALA A 34 7.29 -7.14 -8.71
C ALA A 34 8.01 -8.48 -8.44
N ASP A 35 9.30 -8.41 -8.19
CA ASP A 35 10.14 -9.56 -7.90
C ASP A 35 11.04 -9.30 -6.67
N ILE A 36 11.89 -10.26 -6.34
CA ILE A 36 12.81 -10.15 -5.20
C ILE A 36 13.80 -8.98 -5.34
N GLN A 37 14.10 -8.56 -6.57
CA GLN A 37 15.02 -7.46 -6.82
C GLN A 37 14.45 -6.13 -6.31
N LEU A 38 13.12 -6.00 -6.22
CA LEU A 38 12.46 -4.82 -5.67
C LEU A 38 12.90 -4.56 -4.21
N SER A 39 13.13 -5.62 -3.44
CA SER A 39 13.66 -5.47 -2.07
C SER A 39 15.07 -4.85 -2.05
N GLY A 40 15.87 -5.12 -3.07
CA GLY A 40 17.18 -4.50 -3.24
C GLY A 40 17.13 -3.00 -3.54
N MET A 41 16.03 -2.53 -4.11
CA MET A 41 15.83 -1.10 -4.42
C MET A 41 15.72 -0.23 -3.16
N GLU A 42 15.39 -0.80 -1.99
CA GLU A 42 15.45 -0.07 -0.71
C GLU A 42 16.81 0.60 -0.51
N VAL A 43 17.90 -0.12 -0.79
CA VAL A 43 19.27 0.39 -0.63
C VAL A 43 19.59 1.45 -1.70
N SER A 44 19.21 1.19 -2.94
CA SER A 44 19.45 2.12 -4.06
C SER A 44 18.71 3.44 -3.86
N LEU A 45 17.48 3.38 -3.38
CA LEU A 45 16.67 4.56 -3.10
C LEU A 45 17.23 5.45 -1.99
N VAL A 46 17.97 4.89 -1.02
CA VAL A 46 18.51 5.68 0.11
C VAL A 46 19.38 6.85 -0.36
N ASN A 47 20.14 6.67 -1.44
CA ASN A 47 21.07 7.66 -1.95
C ASN A 47 20.54 8.43 -3.17
N ALA A 48 19.32 8.13 -3.61
CA ALA A 48 18.74 8.77 -4.80
C ALA A 48 18.19 10.16 -4.50
N MET A 49 18.29 11.06 -5.46
CA MET A 49 17.62 12.35 -5.43
C MET A 49 16.11 12.15 -5.58
N SER A 50 15.32 12.91 -4.83
CA SER A 50 13.84 12.80 -4.83
C SER A 50 13.33 11.38 -4.60
N ARG A 51 14.07 10.59 -3.85
CA ARG A 51 13.89 9.15 -3.58
C ARG A 51 12.49 8.74 -3.12
N GLU A 52 11.75 9.66 -2.51
CA GLU A 52 10.41 9.42 -1.99
C GLU A 52 9.33 9.44 -3.09
N THR A 53 9.66 9.92 -4.29
CA THR A 53 8.68 10.16 -5.36
C THR A 53 8.95 9.40 -6.64
N ILE A 54 9.87 8.45 -6.64
CA ILE A 54 10.24 7.66 -7.83
C ILE A 54 9.04 6.84 -8.35
N LEU A 55 8.31 6.18 -7.47
CA LEU A 55 7.10 5.45 -7.87
C LEU A 55 6.02 6.39 -8.43
N ARG A 56 5.88 7.59 -7.88
CA ARG A 56 4.97 8.59 -8.43
C ARG A 56 5.35 8.96 -9.87
N GLN A 57 6.62 9.15 -10.15
CA GLN A 57 7.10 9.44 -11.51
C GLN A 57 6.72 8.32 -12.48
N TYR A 58 6.89 7.07 -12.09
CA TYR A 58 6.43 5.92 -12.88
C TYR A 58 4.92 5.96 -13.11
N LEU A 59 4.13 6.09 -12.06
CA LEU A 59 2.67 6.07 -12.17
C LEU A 59 2.11 7.27 -12.95
N ASP A 60 2.81 8.40 -12.96
CA ASP A 60 2.44 9.57 -13.75
C ASP A 60 2.46 9.28 -15.27
N THR A 61 3.29 8.34 -15.72
CA THR A 61 3.31 7.89 -17.13
C THR A 61 2.07 7.09 -17.51
N LEU A 62 1.35 6.54 -16.53
CA LEU A 62 0.16 5.71 -16.71
C LEU A 62 -1.15 6.45 -16.40
N LYS A 63 -1.07 7.71 -16.00
CA LYS A 63 -2.26 8.53 -15.67
C LYS A 63 -3.20 8.62 -16.87
N GLY A 64 -4.50 8.41 -16.59
CA GLY A 64 -5.55 8.44 -17.59
C GLY A 64 -5.78 7.12 -18.33
N GLN A 65 -4.90 6.13 -18.16
CA GLN A 65 -5.09 4.79 -18.74
C GLN A 65 -5.94 3.88 -17.84
N TYR A 66 -5.93 4.13 -16.52
CA TYR A 66 -6.62 3.32 -15.53
C TYR A 66 -7.57 4.18 -14.69
N SER A 67 -8.76 3.64 -14.40
CA SER A 67 -9.70 4.24 -13.46
C SER A 67 -9.23 4.13 -12.02
N HIS A 68 -8.55 3.02 -11.69
CA HIS A 68 -7.98 2.74 -10.37
C HIS A 68 -6.63 2.06 -10.51
N ILE A 69 -5.70 2.42 -9.64
CA ILE A 69 -4.40 1.75 -9.48
C ILE A 69 -4.30 1.32 -8.02
N LEU A 70 -4.14 0.02 -7.79
CA LEU A 70 -3.93 -0.55 -6.46
C LEU A 70 -2.44 -0.82 -6.28
N ILE A 71 -1.88 -0.33 -5.18
CA ILE A 71 -0.50 -0.57 -4.79
C ILE A 71 -0.51 -1.52 -3.60
N ASP A 72 -0.13 -2.78 -3.84
CA ASP A 72 0.04 -3.78 -2.78
C ASP A 72 1.40 -3.55 -2.11
N CYS A 73 1.38 -3.32 -0.79
CA CYS A 73 2.57 -2.95 -0.03
C CYS A 73 2.99 -4.08 0.91
N GLN A 74 4.30 -4.30 1.01
CA GLN A 74 4.85 -5.18 2.04
C GLN A 74 4.61 -4.59 3.46
N PRO A 75 4.56 -5.44 4.50
CA PRO A 75 4.37 -5.00 5.89
C PRO A 75 5.66 -4.40 6.48
N SER A 76 6.17 -3.34 5.88
CA SER A 76 7.36 -2.61 6.33
C SER A 76 7.12 -1.10 6.23
N LEU A 77 7.95 -0.32 6.90
CA LEU A 77 7.91 1.15 6.84
C LEU A 77 9.17 1.71 6.14
N GLY A 78 9.75 0.94 5.23
CA GLY A 78 10.91 1.33 4.44
C GLY A 78 10.59 2.32 3.32
N MET A 79 11.60 2.59 2.49
CA MET A 79 11.52 3.58 1.41
C MET A 79 10.49 3.21 0.34
N LEU A 80 10.27 1.92 0.07
CA LEU A 80 9.23 1.46 -0.86
C LEU A 80 7.82 1.81 -0.35
N THR A 81 7.56 1.63 0.94
CA THR A 81 6.29 2.05 1.54
C THR A 81 6.11 3.56 1.50
N VAL A 82 7.16 4.33 1.77
CA VAL A 82 7.13 5.80 1.63
C VAL A 82 6.81 6.20 0.18
N ASN A 83 7.40 5.54 -0.81
CA ASN A 83 7.10 5.76 -2.23
C ASN A 83 5.65 5.46 -2.58
N ALA A 84 5.10 4.35 -2.06
CA ALA A 84 3.70 4.01 -2.26
C ALA A 84 2.77 5.08 -1.68
N LEU A 85 3.01 5.51 -0.44
CA LEU A 85 2.25 6.58 0.22
C LEU A 85 2.41 7.93 -0.49
N ALA A 86 3.60 8.23 -0.99
CA ALA A 86 3.86 9.45 -1.75
C ALA A 86 3.10 9.49 -3.08
N ALA A 87 2.91 8.34 -3.72
CA ALA A 87 2.22 8.20 -5.00
C ALA A 87 0.69 8.08 -4.87
N ALA A 88 0.21 7.53 -3.75
CA ALA A 88 -1.20 7.21 -3.55
C ALA A 88 -2.07 8.45 -3.27
N ASN A 89 -3.36 8.33 -3.59
CA ASN A 89 -4.38 9.28 -3.16
C ASN A 89 -5.02 8.84 -1.84
N ARG A 90 -5.18 7.53 -1.64
CA ARG A 90 -5.92 6.93 -0.54
C ARG A 90 -5.20 5.72 0.03
N VAL A 91 -5.39 5.46 1.31
CA VAL A 91 -4.84 4.32 2.03
C VAL A 91 -5.98 3.53 2.67
N ILE A 92 -6.01 2.24 2.42
CA ILE A 92 -6.82 1.27 3.18
C ILE A 92 -5.84 0.45 4.02
N ILE A 93 -6.12 0.30 5.30
CA ILE A 93 -5.26 -0.42 6.24
C ILE A 93 -5.92 -1.76 6.60
N PRO A 94 -5.48 -2.88 6.00
CA PRO A 94 -5.97 -4.19 6.40
C PRO A 94 -5.39 -4.59 7.76
N VAL A 95 -6.27 -5.07 8.65
CA VAL A 95 -5.90 -5.54 9.99
C VAL A 95 -6.53 -6.91 10.23
N GLN A 96 -5.72 -7.89 10.63
CA GLN A 96 -6.23 -9.21 10.99
C GLN A 96 -6.96 -9.15 12.34
N ALA A 97 -8.15 -9.74 12.39
CA ALA A 97 -9.00 -9.72 13.58
C ALA A 97 -8.51 -10.63 14.72
N GLU A 98 -7.49 -11.45 14.48
CA GLU A 98 -6.93 -12.36 15.49
C GLU A 98 -5.77 -11.73 16.31
N TYR A 99 -5.24 -10.61 15.83
CA TYR A 99 -4.09 -9.97 16.48
C TYR A 99 -4.28 -8.46 16.49
N LEU A 100 -4.16 -7.84 17.65
CA LEU A 100 -4.18 -6.38 17.78
C LEU A 100 -2.77 -5.82 17.55
N PRO A 101 -2.44 -5.31 16.35
CA PRO A 101 -1.13 -4.78 16.04
C PRO A 101 -1.01 -3.31 16.49
N ALA A 102 -1.40 -3.02 17.75
CA ALA A 102 -1.52 -1.63 18.23
C ALA A 102 -0.26 -0.80 17.96
N LYS A 103 0.92 -1.37 18.24
CA LYS A 103 2.20 -0.68 18.02
C LYS A 103 2.52 -0.49 16.53
N GLY A 104 2.31 -1.51 15.72
CA GLY A 104 2.54 -1.44 14.26
C GLY A 104 1.58 -0.47 13.57
N LEU A 105 0.32 -0.49 13.97
CA LEU A 105 -0.69 0.43 13.45
C LEU A 105 -0.35 1.89 13.82
N GLU A 106 0.06 2.14 15.05
CA GLU A 106 0.47 3.47 15.49
C GLU A 106 1.67 3.99 14.69
N GLN A 107 2.70 3.15 14.46
CA GLN A 107 3.86 3.50 13.65
C GLN A 107 3.48 3.79 12.20
N LEU A 108 2.57 2.99 11.62
CA LEU A 108 2.06 3.23 10.27
C LEU A 108 1.33 4.58 10.19
N LEU A 109 0.46 4.88 11.14
CA LEU A 109 -0.26 6.15 11.18
C LEU A 109 0.67 7.35 11.33
N GLN A 110 1.72 7.23 12.12
CA GLN A 110 2.76 8.27 12.24
C GLN A 110 3.47 8.46 10.91
N THR A 111 3.81 7.38 10.20
CA THR A 111 4.47 7.44 8.88
C THR A 111 3.55 8.08 7.84
N VAL A 112 2.29 7.66 7.77
CA VAL A 112 1.28 8.27 6.88
C VAL A 112 1.15 9.77 7.14
N ASN A 113 1.09 10.18 8.40
CA ASN A 113 0.99 11.59 8.76
C ASN A 113 2.24 12.38 8.38
N LYS A 114 3.44 11.81 8.50
CA LYS A 114 4.69 12.44 8.03
C LYS A 114 4.67 12.63 6.52
N VAL A 115 4.32 11.58 5.77
CA VAL A 115 4.24 11.65 4.30
C VAL A 115 3.20 12.67 3.87
N LYS A 116 2.02 12.67 4.49
CA LYS A 116 0.97 13.64 4.22
C LYS A 116 1.43 15.09 4.43
N ARG A 117 2.15 15.34 5.51
CA ARG A 117 2.60 16.69 5.86
C ARG A 117 3.76 17.17 4.99
N GLN A 118 4.70 16.30 4.61
CA GLN A 118 5.96 16.67 4.00
C GLN A 118 6.03 16.42 2.50
N ILE A 119 5.28 15.44 1.98
CA ILE A 119 5.46 14.93 0.62
C ILE A 119 4.15 14.94 -0.18
N ASN A 120 3.05 14.47 0.42
CA ASN A 120 1.77 14.25 -0.26
C ASN A 120 0.59 14.79 0.58
N PRO A 121 0.32 16.09 0.55
CA PRO A 121 -0.76 16.71 1.35
C PRO A 121 -2.17 16.18 1.02
N LYS A 122 -2.36 15.61 -0.17
CA LYS A 122 -3.65 15.08 -0.64
C LYS A 122 -3.94 13.67 -0.17
N LEU A 123 -2.96 12.97 0.43
CA LEU A 123 -3.12 11.61 0.92
C LEU A 123 -4.20 11.55 2.00
N GLN A 124 -5.12 10.61 1.87
CA GLN A 124 -6.21 10.36 2.82
C GLN A 124 -6.22 8.91 3.27
N ILE A 125 -6.56 8.66 4.53
CA ILE A 125 -6.84 7.32 5.04
C ILE A 125 -8.33 7.07 4.89
N ASP A 126 -8.70 6.10 4.06
CA ASP A 126 -10.10 5.71 3.89
C ASP A 126 -10.63 4.94 5.09
N GLY A 127 -9.80 4.12 5.70
CA GLY A 127 -10.16 3.42 6.92
C GLY A 127 -9.36 2.15 7.16
N ILE A 128 -9.72 1.50 8.26
CA ILE A 128 -9.24 0.17 8.66
C ILE A 128 -10.24 -0.86 8.16
N LEU A 129 -9.73 -1.89 7.46
CA LEU A 129 -10.50 -3.03 6.98
C LEU A 129 -10.11 -4.28 7.77
N LEU A 130 -11.07 -4.86 8.50
CA LEU A 130 -10.84 -6.10 9.21
C LEU A 130 -10.80 -7.28 8.22
N THR A 131 -9.76 -8.08 8.34
CA THR A 131 -9.53 -9.25 7.50
C THR A 131 -9.37 -10.51 8.36
N MET A 132 -9.50 -11.67 7.74
CA MET A 132 -9.38 -12.98 8.40
C MET A 132 -10.33 -13.13 9.60
N VAL A 133 -11.53 -12.55 9.50
CA VAL A 133 -12.52 -12.55 10.57
C VAL A 133 -13.16 -13.91 10.69
N ASP A 134 -13.05 -14.54 11.84
CA ASP A 134 -13.83 -15.73 12.19
C ASP A 134 -15.05 -15.34 13.03
N ASN A 135 -16.19 -15.21 12.38
CA ASN A 135 -17.45 -14.82 13.01
C ASN A 135 -17.98 -15.79 14.06
N ARG A 136 -17.38 -17.00 14.18
CA ARG A 136 -17.73 -18.01 15.20
C ARG A 136 -17.08 -17.68 16.56
N THR A 137 -16.07 -16.81 16.59
CA THR A 137 -15.36 -16.46 17.81
C THR A 137 -15.81 -15.10 18.36
N ASN A 138 -15.97 -15.02 19.69
CA ASN A 138 -16.21 -13.73 20.35
C ASN A 138 -14.99 -12.82 20.26
N PHE A 139 -13.79 -13.39 20.16
CA PHE A 139 -12.54 -12.66 20.10
C PHE A 139 -12.47 -11.70 18.91
N ALA A 140 -12.89 -12.12 17.71
CA ALA A 140 -12.93 -11.24 16.54
C ALA A 140 -13.86 -10.03 16.75
N LYS A 141 -14.99 -10.23 17.43
CA LYS A 141 -15.93 -9.16 17.78
C LYS A 141 -15.34 -8.19 18.81
N GLU A 142 -14.61 -8.70 19.79
CA GLU A 142 -13.93 -7.89 20.81
C GLU A 142 -12.82 -7.05 20.19
N ILE A 143 -12.00 -7.60 19.28
CA ILE A 143 -10.97 -6.86 18.54
C ILE A 143 -11.61 -5.76 17.67
N ALA A 144 -12.70 -6.07 16.96
CA ALA A 144 -13.41 -5.08 16.16
C ALA A 144 -13.95 -3.93 17.03
N ALA A 145 -14.54 -4.25 18.18
CA ALA A 145 -15.04 -3.25 19.13
C ALA A 145 -13.89 -2.38 19.68
N LEU A 146 -12.78 -3.01 20.07
CA LEU A 146 -11.61 -2.32 20.60
C LEU A 146 -10.97 -1.37 19.58
N LEU A 147 -10.88 -1.78 18.31
CA LEU A 147 -10.40 -0.92 17.22
C LEU A 147 -11.32 0.27 16.98
N ARG A 148 -12.64 0.05 17.03
CA ARG A 148 -13.61 1.14 16.89
C ARG A 148 -13.55 2.11 18.07
N GLU A 149 -13.36 1.61 19.28
CA GLU A 149 -13.21 2.44 20.49
C GLU A 149 -11.91 3.24 20.46
N THR A 150 -10.79 2.61 20.10
CA THR A 150 -9.47 3.24 20.15
C THR A 150 -9.24 4.22 19.01
N TYR A 151 -9.67 3.88 17.80
CA TYR A 151 -9.34 4.62 16.57
C TYR A 151 -10.54 5.25 15.89
N GLY A 152 -11.76 4.81 16.17
CA GLY A 152 -12.99 5.18 15.45
C GLY A 152 -13.33 6.68 15.46
N SER A 153 -12.83 7.43 16.43
CA SER A 153 -12.95 8.89 16.47
C SER A 153 -12.01 9.62 15.50
N LYS A 154 -10.93 8.96 15.06
CA LYS A 154 -9.89 9.52 14.19
C LYS A 154 -9.85 8.88 12.81
N ILE A 155 -10.14 7.59 12.72
CA ILE A 155 -10.05 6.78 11.52
C ILE A 155 -11.29 5.90 11.42
N LYS A 156 -11.94 5.89 10.25
CA LYS A 156 -13.05 5.00 9.98
C LYS A 156 -12.61 3.54 10.10
N VAL A 157 -13.36 2.72 10.80
CA VAL A 157 -13.28 1.26 10.71
C VAL A 157 -14.46 0.81 9.85
N PHE A 158 -14.16 0.13 8.73
CA PHE A 158 -15.22 -0.30 7.80
C PHE A 158 -16.19 -1.27 8.50
N GLY A 159 -17.47 -1.16 8.16
CA GLY A 159 -18.48 -2.11 8.61
C GLY A 159 -18.39 -3.46 7.89
N SER A 160 -17.90 -3.45 6.64
CA SER A 160 -17.61 -4.66 5.89
C SER A 160 -16.33 -5.31 6.41
N GLU A 161 -16.32 -6.63 6.44
CA GLU A 161 -15.21 -7.44 6.92
C GLU A 161 -14.88 -8.52 5.90
N ILE A 162 -13.61 -8.91 5.80
CA ILE A 162 -13.19 -10.05 4.97
C ILE A 162 -13.10 -11.29 5.86
N PRO A 163 -13.98 -12.29 5.67
CA PRO A 163 -14.00 -13.48 6.50
C PRO A 163 -12.78 -14.37 6.21
N HIS A 164 -12.41 -15.15 7.23
CA HIS A 164 -11.46 -16.23 7.04
C HIS A 164 -12.08 -17.30 6.12
N SER A 165 -11.39 -17.62 5.03
CA SER A 165 -11.84 -18.64 4.08
C SER A 165 -10.71 -19.64 3.79
N VAL A 166 -11.04 -20.92 3.83
CA VAL A 166 -10.10 -21.99 3.46
C VAL A 166 -9.75 -21.96 1.96
N ARG A 167 -10.61 -21.34 1.14
CA ARG A 167 -10.37 -21.16 -0.31
C ARG A 167 -9.40 -20.01 -0.63
N ALA A 168 -9.13 -19.15 0.34
CA ALA A 168 -8.23 -18.00 0.19
C ALA A 168 -6.82 -18.27 0.76
N LYS A 169 -6.46 -19.55 0.90
CA LYS A 169 -5.11 -19.98 1.31
C LYS A 169 -4.30 -20.37 0.10
#